data_ccfcc69b067450e264a447eac56db010
#
_entry.id   ccfcc69b067450e264a447eac56db010
#
_cell.length_a   1.000
_cell.length_b   1.000
_cell.length_c   1.000
_cell.angle_alpha   90.00
_cell.angle_beta   90.00
_cell.angle_gamma   90.00
#
_symmetry.space_group_name_H-M   'P 1'
#
loop_
_entity.id
_entity.type
_entity.pdbx_description
1 polymer ?
#
loop_
_entity_poly.entity_id
_entity_poly.type
_entity_poly.pdbx_seq_one_letter_code
_entity_poly.pdbx_strand_id
1 'polypeptide(L)'
;MKYKSLIKKLHLADADFKAIKDSVAAAEAKTTGEIAVAVTAESGRYSFWELLAADFFGMLVLVCMLPFSDKIRALYHRLYWQHEPDWILPLFFIISCLAAVVIAFYIANIPAVDRLVIPPSVRKACVTNRAMRYFTESGVYDTMEHSGILIFVSYMERQVRIIADSGISKHISQDMWNLIADELAENLRKGNAATAFTTAIEKCGQLLAEYFPPHEENPNELPDGLVILEDAEW
;
A
#
# COMPACT_ATOMS: atom_id res chain seq x y z
N MET A 1 5.19 4.99 -7.11
CA MET A 1 5.29 3.94 -8.19
C MET A 1 4.46 4.39 -9.37
N LYS A 2 4.96 4.31 -10.62
CA LYS A 2 4.19 4.83 -11.77
C LYS A 2 3.00 3.91 -12.09
N TYR A 3 1.86 4.50 -12.46
CA TYR A 3 0.60 3.87 -12.90
C TYR A 3 0.81 2.57 -13.73
N LYS A 4 1.60 2.66 -14.80
CA LYS A 4 1.91 1.50 -15.68
C LYS A 4 2.61 0.33 -14.95
N SER A 5 3.42 0.63 -13.94
CA SER A 5 4.11 -0.40 -13.15
C SER A 5 3.15 -1.18 -12.25
N LEU A 6 2.14 -0.51 -11.70
CA LEU A 6 1.13 -1.15 -10.85
C LEU A 6 0.24 -2.09 -11.65
N ILE A 7 -0.25 -1.65 -12.82
CA ILE A 7 -1.04 -2.48 -13.76
C ILE A 7 -0.27 -3.75 -14.13
N LYS A 8 1.02 -3.60 -14.48
CA LYS A 8 1.87 -4.75 -14.82
C LYS A 8 2.04 -5.72 -13.64
N LYS A 9 2.15 -5.20 -12.42
CA LYS A 9 2.30 -6.04 -11.21
C LYS A 9 1.00 -6.75 -10.81
N LEU A 10 -0.14 -6.14 -11.09
CA LEU A 10 -1.46 -6.76 -10.89
C LEU A 10 -1.85 -7.68 -12.06
N HIS A 11 -1.05 -7.71 -13.13
CA HIS A 11 -1.34 -8.48 -14.35
C HIS A 11 -2.73 -8.15 -14.95
N LEU A 12 -3.13 -6.87 -14.88
CA LEU A 12 -4.39 -6.41 -15.44
C LEU A 12 -4.20 -6.02 -16.92
N ALA A 13 -5.04 -6.58 -17.79
CA ALA A 13 -5.18 -6.18 -19.18
C ALA A 13 -6.39 -5.27 -19.37
N ASP A 14 -6.50 -4.62 -20.54
CA ASP A 14 -7.64 -3.72 -20.84
C ASP A 14 -9.00 -4.45 -20.76
N ALA A 15 -9.02 -5.75 -21.09
CA ALA A 15 -10.21 -6.61 -20.93
C ALA A 15 -10.63 -6.76 -19.46
N ASP A 16 -9.66 -6.79 -18.55
CA ASP A 16 -9.94 -6.95 -17.10
C ASP A 16 -10.56 -5.68 -16.51
N PHE A 17 -10.10 -4.50 -16.96
CA PHE A 17 -10.75 -3.23 -16.57
C PHE A 17 -12.19 -3.17 -17.03
N LYS A 18 -12.48 -3.67 -18.24
CA LYS A 18 -13.85 -3.77 -18.74
C LYS A 18 -14.66 -4.76 -17.92
N ALA A 19 -14.12 -5.93 -17.61
CA ALA A 19 -14.80 -6.95 -16.79
C ALA A 19 -15.14 -6.44 -15.39
N ILE A 20 -14.21 -5.69 -14.76
CA ILE A 20 -14.44 -5.06 -13.46
C ILE A 20 -15.54 -4.00 -13.57
N LYS A 21 -15.50 -3.13 -14.60
CA LYS A 21 -16.54 -2.15 -14.86
C LYS A 21 -17.92 -2.79 -15.06
N ASP A 22 -18.01 -3.81 -15.91
CA ASP A 22 -19.25 -4.54 -16.18
C ASP A 22 -19.78 -5.23 -14.91
N SER A 23 -18.89 -5.70 -14.03
CA SER A 23 -19.24 -6.28 -12.73
C SER A 23 -19.81 -5.26 -11.75
N VAL A 24 -19.25 -4.02 -11.71
CA VAL A 24 -19.77 -2.91 -10.89
C VAL A 24 -21.19 -2.58 -11.39
N ALA A 25 -21.35 -2.29 -12.66
CA ALA A 25 -22.68 -1.97 -13.24
C ALA A 25 -23.72 -3.08 -13.01
N ALA A 26 -23.30 -4.35 -13.11
CA ALA A 26 -24.20 -5.49 -12.86
C ALA A 26 -24.58 -5.66 -11.38
N ALA A 27 -23.73 -5.21 -10.46
CA ALA A 27 -24.04 -5.22 -9.03
C ALA A 27 -24.98 -4.06 -8.68
N GLU A 28 -24.70 -2.86 -9.14
CA GLU A 28 -25.50 -1.65 -8.92
C GLU A 28 -26.89 -1.72 -9.55
N ALA A 29 -27.04 -2.43 -10.65
CA ALA A 29 -28.36 -2.68 -11.26
C ALA A 29 -29.34 -3.44 -10.33
N LYS A 30 -28.85 -4.04 -9.25
CA LYS A 30 -29.64 -4.83 -8.28
C LYS A 30 -29.84 -4.14 -6.93
N THR A 31 -29.32 -2.93 -6.76
CA THR A 31 -29.34 -2.21 -5.50
C THR A 31 -29.33 -0.69 -5.75
N THR A 32 -29.78 0.11 -4.77
CA THR A 32 -29.55 1.56 -4.75
C THR A 32 -28.15 1.91 -4.23
N GLY A 33 -27.36 0.92 -3.85
CA GLY A 33 -25.99 1.15 -3.35
C GLY A 33 -25.00 1.31 -4.49
N GLU A 34 -24.06 2.24 -4.29
CA GLU A 34 -22.99 2.57 -5.23
C GLU A 34 -21.66 1.94 -4.80
N ILE A 35 -20.89 1.41 -5.76
CA ILE A 35 -19.65 0.66 -5.50
C ILE A 35 -18.46 1.31 -6.18
N ALA A 36 -17.68 2.08 -5.45
CA ALA A 36 -16.41 2.59 -5.91
C ALA A 36 -15.27 1.57 -5.68
N VAL A 37 -14.40 1.39 -6.68
CA VAL A 37 -13.25 0.51 -6.59
C VAL A 37 -11.99 1.30 -6.87
N ALA A 38 -11.05 1.31 -5.92
CA ALA A 38 -9.80 2.05 -6.05
C ALA A 38 -8.59 1.20 -5.66
N VAL A 39 -7.49 1.38 -6.40
CA VAL A 39 -6.21 0.76 -6.10
C VAL A 39 -5.11 1.81 -6.09
N THR A 40 -4.23 1.74 -5.10
CA THR A 40 -3.03 2.56 -5.03
C THR A 40 -1.78 1.70 -4.99
N ALA A 41 -0.68 2.23 -5.49
CA ALA A 41 0.61 1.56 -5.39
C ALA A 41 1.11 1.56 -3.94
N GLU A 42 0.89 2.67 -3.23
CA GLU A 42 1.39 2.91 -1.87
C GLU A 42 0.46 3.93 -1.18
N SER A 43 0.17 3.71 0.10
CA SER A 43 -0.77 4.54 0.85
C SER A 43 -0.12 5.62 1.71
N GLY A 44 1.20 5.59 1.89
CA GLY A 44 1.93 6.55 2.70
C GLY A 44 3.39 6.69 2.29
N ARG A 45 4.04 7.75 2.75
CA ARG A 45 5.48 7.93 2.62
C ARG A 45 6.18 7.36 3.85
N TYR A 46 7.08 6.41 3.64
CA TYR A 46 7.75 5.72 4.72
C TYR A 46 9.21 6.10 4.89
N SER A 47 9.66 7.18 4.22
CA SER A 47 11.07 7.64 4.21
C SER A 47 11.65 7.84 5.62
N PHE A 48 10.82 8.18 6.61
CA PHE A 48 11.26 8.25 8.00
C PHE A 48 11.71 6.88 8.54
N TRP A 49 10.92 5.83 8.29
CA TRP A 49 11.22 4.48 8.77
C TRP A 49 12.39 3.86 8.02
N GLU A 50 12.49 4.13 6.70
CA GLU A 50 13.61 3.72 5.85
C GLU A 50 14.91 4.35 6.33
N LEU A 51 14.91 5.67 6.61
CA LEU A 51 16.06 6.38 7.13
C LEU A 51 16.46 5.89 8.52
N LEU A 52 15.49 5.68 9.41
CA LEU A 52 15.74 5.18 10.76
C LEU A 52 16.39 3.78 10.73
N ALA A 53 15.91 2.90 9.85
CA ALA A 53 16.50 1.58 9.68
C ALA A 53 17.90 1.64 9.07
N ALA A 54 18.11 2.54 8.10
CA ALA A 54 19.42 2.76 7.49
C ALA A 54 20.44 3.29 8.51
N ASP A 55 20.03 4.25 9.34
CA ASP A 55 20.88 4.81 10.41
C ASP A 55 21.24 3.74 11.46
N PHE A 56 20.25 2.96 11.89
CA PHE A 56 20.49 1.82 12.81
C PHE A 56 21.49 0.82 12.21
N PHE A 57 21.38 0.52 10.91
CA PHE A 57 22.31 -0.38 10.23
C PHE A 57 23.72 0.22 10.13
N GLY A 58 23.83 1.51 9.81
CA GLY A 58 25.11 2.24 9.79
C GLY A 58 25.80 2.22 11.17
N MET A 59 25.04 2.44 12.24
CA MET A 59 25.53 2.34 13.62
C MET A 59 26.02 0.93 13.94
N LEU A 60 25.27 -0.10 13.52
CA LEU A 60 25.66 -1.49 13.71
C LEU A 60 26.97 -1.81 13.00
N VAL A 61 27.14 -1.35 11.74
CA VAL A 61 28.39 -1.50 10.98
C VAL A 61 29.54 -0.83 11.70
N LEU A 62 29.35 0.39 12.20
CA LEU A 62 30.36 1.12 12.97
C LEU A 62 30.82 0.30 14.18
N VAL A 63 29.88 -0.16 15.02
CA VAL A 63 30.16 -0.97 16.20
C VAL A 63 30.89 -2.27 15.82
N CYS A 64 30.48 -2.95 14.77
CA CYS A 64 31.13 -4.15 14.28
C CYS A 64 32.56 -3.93 13.75
N MET A 65 32.86 -2.73 13.26
CA MET A 65 34.18 -2.39 12.73
C MET A 65 35.21 -2.02 13.83
N LEU A 66 34.78 -1.52 14.98
CA LEU A 66 35.69 -1.10 16.06
C LEU A 66 36.70 -2.17 16.49
N PRO A 67 36.35 -3.46 16.66
CA PRO A 67 37.31 -4.50 17.02
C PRO A 67 38.38 -4.77 15.97
N PHE A 68 38.16 -4.30 14.72
CA PHE A 68 39.10 -4.51 13.61
C PHE A 68 40.06 -3.34 13.39
N SER A 69 40.04 -2.32 14.28
CA SER A 69 40.87 -1.13 14.17
C SER A 69 42.37 -1.44 13.96
N ASP A 70 42.92 -2.40 14.72
CA ASP A 70 44.33 -2.77 14.61
C ASP A 70 44.67 -3.46 13.30
N LYS A 71 43.72 -4.25 12.74
CA LYS A 71 43.89 -4.87 11.43
C LYS A 71 43.86 -3.82 10.30
N ILE A 72 43.03 -2.81 10.43
CA ILE A 72 42.94 -1.70 9.49
C ILE A 72 44.23 -0.90 9.53
N ARG A 73 44.78 -0.60 10.71
CA ARG A 73 46.11 0.01 10.88
C ARG A 73 47.21 -0.81 10.22
N ALA A 74 47.25 -2.09 10.51
CA ALA A 74 48.24 -2.99 9.93
C ALA A 74 48.19 -3.02 8.40
N LEU A 75 46.99 -2.98 7.84
CA LEU A 75 46.77 -2.89 6.39
C LEU A 75 47.29 -1.58 5.81
N TYR A 76 47.04 -0.44 6.49
CA TYR A 76 47.54 0.87 6.09
C TYR A 76 49.08 0.86 6.06
N HIS A 77 49.75 0.41 7.13
CA HIS A 77 51.18 0.28 7.20
C HIS A 77 51.77 -0.59 6.08
N ARG A 78 51.10 -1.67 5.75
CA ARG A 78 51.53 -2.56 4.65
C ARG A 78 51.48 -1.88 3.28
N LEU A 79 50.50 -0.99 3.07
CA LEU A 79 50.28 -0.35 1.77
C LEU A 79 51.17 0.91 1.60
N TYR A 80 51.35 1.69 2.65
CA TYR A 80 51.94 3.01 2.55
C TYR A 80 53.33 3.13 3.20
N TRP A 81 53.78 2.10 3.96
CA TRP A 81 55.12 2.09 4.61
C TRP A 81 55.39 3.27 5.52
N GLN A 82 54.39 4.03 5.98
CA GLN A 82 54.48 5.21 6.82
C GLN A 82 53.60 5.07 8.06
N HIS A 83 53.92 5.85 9.09
CA HIS A 83 53.02 5.99 10.24
C HIS A 83 51.72 6.65 9.79
N GLU A 84 50.60 6.05 10.18
CA GLU A 84 49.29 6.67 9.93
C GLU A 84 49.11 7.93 10.73
N PRO A 85 48.60 9.03 10.12
CA PRO A 85 48.11 10.19 10.86
C PRO A 85 46.90 9.80 11.73
N ASP A 86 46.77 10.36 12.93
CA ASP A 86 45.74 10.04 13.91
C ASP A 86 44.32 10.22 13.40
N TRP A 87 44.09 11.04 12.38
CA TRP A 87 42.79 11.31 11.78
C TRP A 87 42.36 10.29 10.72
N ILE A 88 43.23 9.46 10.20
CA ILE A 88 42.92 8.51 9.10
C ILE A 88 41.93 7.46 9.57
N LEU A 89 42.13 6.85 10.73
CA LEU A 89 41.29 5.81 11.26
C LEU A 89 39.86 6.31 11.57
N PRO A 90 39.68 7.44 12.30
CA PRO A 90 38.37 8.06 12.48
C PRO A 90 37.67 8.38 11.14
N LEU A 91 38.40 8.95 10.18
CA LEU A 91 37.85 9.28 8.87
C LEU A 91 37.38 8.03 8.11
N PHE A 92 38.15 6.96 8.16
CA PHE A 92 37.76 5.67 7.55
C PHE A 92 36.46 5.13 8.15
N PHE A 93 36.30 5.17 9.48
CA PHE A 93 35.07 4.74 10.13
C PHE A 93 33.88 5.62 9.76
N ILE A 94 34.05 6.94 9.72
CA ILE A 94 32.97 7.87 9.31
C ILE A 94 32.53 7.59 7.88
N ILE A 95 33.47 7.48 6.94
CA ILE A 95 33.16 7.19 5.53
C ILE A 95 32.47 5.83 5.39
N SER A 96 32.95 4.81 6.10
CA SER A 96 32.35 3.46 6.06
C SER A 96 30.94 3.46 6.63
N CYS A 97 30.68 4.18 7.72
CA CYS A 97 29.38 4.33 8.31
C CYS A 97 28.41 5.06 7.35
N LEU A 98 28.82 6.20 6.79
CA LEU A 98 28.02 6.94 5.80
C LEU A 98 27.71 6.10 4.57
N ALA A 99 28.70 5.37 4.05
CA ALA A 99 28.49 4.46 2.92
C ALA A 99 27.48 3.36 3.28
N ALA A 100 27.55 2.78 4.48
CA ALA A 100 26.63 1.78 4.96
C ALA A 100 25.21 2.33 5.08
N VAL A 101 25.01 3.55 5.62
CA VAL A 101 23.71 4.22 5.70
C VAL A 101 23.12 4.44 4.31
N VAL A 102 23.92 4.97 3.37
CA VAL A 102 23.45 5.20 1.99
C VAL A 102 23.02 3.88 1.32
N ILE A 103 23.85 2.85 1.42
CA ILE A 103 23.52 1.52 0.84
C ILE A 103 22.26 0.95 1.49
N ALA A 104 22.16 1.00 2.82
CA ALA A 104 21.01 0.49 3.55
C ALA A 104 19.71 1.25 3.20
N PHE A 105 19.80 2.58 3.04
CA PHE A 105 18.66 3.39 2.59
C PHE A 105 18.15 2.98 1.21
N TYR A 106 19.03 2.77 0.24
CA TYR A 106 18.62 2.27 -1.09
C TYR A 106 18.04 0.86 -1.04
N ILE A 107 18.54 -0.01 -0.16
CA ILE A 107 17.98 -1.36 0.05
C ILE A 107 16.62 -1.28 0.74
N ALA A 108 16.46 -0.38 1.72
CA ALA A 108 15.21 -0.17 2.44
C ALA A 108 14.07 0.28 1.50
N ASN A 109 14.36 1.04 0.45
CA ASN A 109 13.38 1.45 -0.59
C ASN A 109 12.85 0.29 -1.47
N ILE A 110 13.25 -0.95 -1.23
CA ILE A 110 12.70 -2.12 -1.94
C ILE A 110 11.38 -2.51 -1.25
N PRO A 111 10.23 -2.63 -1.98
CA PRO A 111 8.91 -2.88 -1.37
C PRO A 111 8.82 -4.13 -0.47
N ALA A 112 9.71 -5.09 -0.66
CA ALA A 112 9.79 -6.28 0.19
C ALA A 112 10.44 -5.97 1.54
N VAL A 113 11.47 -5.09 1.53
CA VAL A 113 12.20 -4.64 2.72
C VAL A 113 11.37 -3.63 3.50
N ASP A 114 10.67 -2.70 2.81
CA ASP A 114 9.74 -1.75 3.40
C ASP A 114 8.74 -2.44 4.32
N ARG A 115 8.14 -3.53 3.86
CA ARG A 115 7.19 -4.29 4.68
C ARG A 115 7.79 -4.91 5.93
N LEU A 116 9.09 -5.12 5.97
CA LEU A 116 9.80 -5.64 7.15
C LEU A 116 10.16 -4.51 8.12
N VAL A 117 10.61 -3.38 7.57
CA VAL A 117 11.10 -2.21 8.32
C VAL A 117 9.94 -1.42 8.94
N ILE A 118 8.85 -1.22 8.19
CA ILE A 118 7.73 -0.40 8.63
C ILE A 118 6.81 -1.20 9.55
N PRO A 119 6.52 -0.72 10.77
CA PRO A 119 5.62 -1.40 11.70
C PRO A 119 4.23 -1.66 11.08
N PRO A 120 3.63 -2.83 11.30
CA PRO A 120 2.30 -3.17 10.75
C PRO A 120 1.20 -2.16 11.14
N SER A 121 1.28 -1.60 12.36
CA SER A 121 0.34 -0.57 12.85
C SER A 121 0.40 0.70 12.02
N VAL A 122 1.59 1.15 11.66
CA VAL A 122 1.81 2.35 10.82
C VAL A 122 1.24 2.12 9.42
N ARG A 123 1.56 0.98 8.80
CA ARG A 123 1.02 0.62 7.49
C ARG A 123 -0.51 0.57 7.50
N LYS A 124 -1.10 -0.06 8.53
CA LYS A 124 -2.55 -0.13 8.71
C LYS A 124 -3.17 1.26 8.83
N ALA A 125 -2.57 2.14 9.61
CA ALA A 125 -3.04 3.52 9.78
C ALA A 125 -2.96 4.31 8.46
N CYS A 126 -1.84 4.23 7.72
CA CYS A 126 -1.68 4.90 6.44
C CYS A 126 -2.73 4.42 5.41
N VAL A 127 -2.95 3.11 5.30
CA VAL A 127 -3.95 2.56 4.39
C VAL A 127 -5.36 3.02 4.77
N THR A 128 -5.71 2.98 6.06
CA THR A 128 -7.02 3.44 6.52
C THR A 128 -7.23 4.93 6.25
N ASN A 129 -6.23 5.77 6.56
CA ASN A 129 -6.31 7.21 6.32
C ASN A 129 -6.43 7.53 4.83
N ARG A 130 -5.67 6.84 3.97
CA ARG A 130 -5.74 7.04 2.52
C ARG A 130 -7.09 6.61 1.95
N ALA A 131 -7.61 5.48 2.42
CA ALA A 131 -8.93 4.99 2.00
C ALA A 131 -10.05 5.94 2.44
N MET A 132 -10.02 6.42 3.70
CA MET A 132 -11.00 7.39 4.20
C MET A 132 -10.93 8.72 3.46
N ARG A 133 -9.73 9.18 3.16
CA ARG A 133 -9.55 10.40 2.37
C ARG A 133 -10.14 10.24 0.96
N TYR A 134 -9.82 9.14 0.27
CA TYR A 134 -10.38 8.89 -1.05
C TYR A 134 -11.90 8.72 -1.01
N PHE A 135 -12.44 8.06 0.02
CA PHE A 135 -13.88 7.95 0.24
C PHE A 135 -14.59 9.31 0.28
N THR A 136 -13.95 10.31 0.92
CA THR A 136 -14.48 11.67 0.97
C THR A 136 -14.20 12.47 -0.31
N GLU A 137 -13.03 12.34 -0.93
CA GLU A 137 -12.66 13.07 -2.15
C GLU A 137 -13.43 12.62 -3.39
N SER A 138 -13.78 11.33 -3.47
CA SER A 138 -14.49 10.74 -4.61
C SER A 138 -16.02 10.87 -4.55
N GLY A 139 -16.57 11.42 -3.48
CA GLY A 139 -18.02 11.60 -3.33
C GLY A 139 -18.78 10.33 -2.92
N VAL A 140 -18.10 9.23 -2.58
CA VAL A 140 -18.76 7.97 -2.16
C VAL A 140 -19.63 8.17 -0.92
N TYR A 141 -19.30 9.13 -0.06
CA TYR A 141 -20.10 9.46 1.14
C TYR A 141 -21.35 10.33 0.84
N ASP A 142 -21.44 10.92 -0.35
CA ASP A 142 -22.45 11.92 -0.72
C ASP A 142 -23.51 11.34 -1.69
N THR A 143 -23.77 10.04 -1.62
CA THR A 143 -24.86 9.41 -2.37
C THR A 143 -26.22 9.71 -1.72
N MET A 144 -27.29 9.73 -2.53
CA MET A 144 -28.64 10.14 -2.09
C MET A 144 -29.13 9.36 -0.86
N GLU A 145 -28.84 8.07 -0.77
CA GLU A 145 -29.27 7.20 0.34
C GLU A 145 -28.17 6.92 1.37
N HIS A 146 -27.02 7.58 1.26
CA HIS A 146 -25.82 7.22 2.04
C HIS A 146 -25.48 5.73 1.95
N SER A 147 -25.60 5.19 0.74
CA SER A 147 -25.45 3.78 0.39
C SER A 147 -24.17 3.48 -0.42
N GLY A 148 -23.19 4.39 -0.37
CA GLY A 148 -21.92 4.20 -1.04
C GLY A 148 -20.97 3.25 -0.31
N ILE A 149 -20.26 2.40 -1.07
CA ILE A 149 -19.13 1.59 -0.56
C ILE A 149 -17.88 1.88 -1.38
N LEU A 150 -16.74 1.89 -0.69
CA LEU A 150 -15.42 1.93 -1.32
C LEU A 150 -14.67 0.62 -1.06
N ILE A 151 -14.29 -0.08 -2.14
CA ILE A 151 -13.31 -1.17 -2.11
C ILE A 151 -11.94 -0.56 -2.41
N PHE A 152 -11.09 -0.46 -1.41
CA PHE A 152 -9.76 0.17 -1.50
C PHE A 152 -8.65 -0.86 -1.34
N VAL A 153 -7.74 -0.92 -2.32
CA VAL A 153 -6.59 -1.84 -2.33
C VAL A 153 -5.29 -1.07 -2.30
N SER A 154 -4.42 -1.37 -1.35
CA SER A 154 -3.06 -0.85 -1.27
C SER A 154 -2.04 -1.95 -1.55
N TYR A 155 -1.34 -1.82 -2.70
CA TYR A 155 -0.50 -2.89 -3.23
C TYR A 155 0.77 -3.12 -2.39
N MET A 156 1.51 -2.06 -2.06
CA MET A 156 2.77 -2.16 -1.31
C MET A 156 2.51 -2.74 0.08
N GLU A 157 1.50 -2.25 0.78
CA GLU A 157 1.12 -2.68 2.12
C GLU A 157 0.42 -4.03 2.14
N ARG A 158 -0.03 -4.53 0.97
CA ARG A 158 -0.82 -5.76 0.83
C ARG A 158 -2.05 -5.75 1.71
N GLN A 159 -2.77 -4.65 1.70
CA GLN A 159 -3.97 -4.46 2.50
C GLN A 159 -5.16 -4.06 1.63
N VAL A 160 -6.31 -4.57 2.00
CA VAL A 160 -7.60 -4.19 1.45
C VAL A 160 -8.43 -3.55 2.56
N ARG A 161 -9.20 -2.53 2.21
CA ARG A 161 -10.20 -1.90 3.06
C ARG A 161 -11.51 -1.78 2.29
N ILE A 162 -12.61 -2.18 2.95
CA ILE A 162 -13.95 -1.85 2.48
C ILE A 162 -14.53 -0.87 3.48
N ILE A 163 -14.92 0.30 2.98
CA ILE A 163 -15.50 1.38 3.77
C ILE A 163 -16.91 1.57 3.25
N ALA A 164 -17.88 1.46 4.15
CA ALA A 164 -19.30 1.69 3.86
C ALA A 164 -19.76 2.99 4.49
N ASP A 165 -20.67 3.69 3.82
CA ASP A 165 -21.27 4.92 4.32
C ASP A 165 -22.20 4.63 5.51
N SER A 166 -22.62 5.69 6.14
CA SER A 166 -23.42 5.71 7.37
C SER A 166 -24.77 5.01 7.24
N GLY A 167 -25.41 5.09 6.06
CA GLY A 167 -26.64 4.37 5.77
C GLY A 167 -26.47 2.86 5.85
N ILE A 168 -25.42 2.36 5.21
CA ILE A 168 -25.08 0.94 5.16
C ILE A 168 -24.62 0.43 6.54
N SER A 169 -23.80 1.20 7.24
CA SER A 169 -23.21 0.81 8.53
C SER A 169 -24.23 0.58 9.65
N LYS A 170 -25.48 1.04 9.46
CA LYS A 170 -26.61 0.77 10.39
C LYS A 170 -27.16 -0.65 10.24
N HIS A 171 -27.01 -1.26 9.07
CA HIS A 171 -27.60 -2.55 8.71
C HIS A 171 -26.59 -3.66 8.62
N ILE A 172 -25.39 -3.36 8.12
CA ILE A 172 -24.33 -4.32 7.84
C ILE A 172 -23.12 -4.01 8.72
N SER A 173 -22.70 -5.01 9.50
CA SER A 173 -21.55 -4.84 10.40
C SER A 173 -20.22 -4.73 9.63
N GLN A 174 -19.25 -4.01 10.19
CA GLN A 174 -17.90 -3.91 9.61
C GLN A 174 -17.21 -5.28 9.46
N ASP A 175 -17.54 -6.25 10.29
CA ASP A 175 -16.94 -7.59 10.20
C ASP A 175 -17.30 -8.32 8.92
N MET A 176 -18.50 -8.11 8.37
CA MET A 176 -18.89 -8.66 7.07
C MET A 176 -18.02 -8.09 5.95
N TRP A 177 -17.76 -6.79 5.98
CA TRP A 177 -16.87 -6.14 5.03
C TRP A 177 -15.43 -6.61 5.16
N ASN A 178 -14.98 -6.82 6.42
CA ASN A 178 -13.63 -7.34 6.67
C ASN A 178 -13.45 -8.76 6.07
N LEU A 179 -14.46 -9.63 6.15
CA LEU A 179 -14.41 -10.97 5.54
C LEU A 179 -14.23 -10.89 4.01
N ILE A 180 -14.98 -10.01 3.34
CA ILE A 180 -14.85 -9.81 1.89
C ILE A 180 -13.47 -9.20 1.56
N ALA A 181 -12.99 -8.25 2.36
CA ALA A 181 -11.68 -7.64 2.19
C ALA A 181 -10.54 -8.65 2.35
N ASP A 182 -10.62 -9.55 3.32
CA ASP A 182 -9.63 -10.60 3.56
C ASP A 182 -9.60 -11.61 2.41
N GLU A 183 -10.77 -12.00 1.90
CA GLU A 183 -10.88 -12.90 0.74
C GLU A 183 -10.32 -12.24 -0.53
N LEU A 184 -10.63 -10.96 -0.77
CA LEU A 184 -10.05 -10.20 -1.87
C LEU A 184 -8.52 -10.14 -1.76
N ALA A 185 -7.99 -9.85 -0.56
CA ALA A 185 -6.55 -9.81 -0.32
C ALA A 185 -5.88 -11.17 -0.60
N GLU A 186 -6.52 -12.28 -0.19
CA GLU A 186 -6.02 -13.63 -0.43
C GLU A 186 -6.01 -13.97 -1.93
N ASN A 187 -7.07 -13.63 -2.67
CA ASN A 187 -7.16 -13.89 -4.10
C ASN A 187 -6.18 -13.01 -4.91
N LEU A 188 -5.97 -11.76 -4.51
CA LEU A 188 -4.93 -10.89 -5.08
C LEU A 188 -3.52 -11.48 -4.87
N ARG A 189 -3.28 -12.11 -3.72
CA ARG A 189 -2.00 -12.78 -3.43
C ARG A 189 -1.75 -13.99 -4.34
N LYS A 190 -2.82 -14.68 -4.79
CA LYS A 190 -2.75 -15.79 -5.76
C LYS A 190 -2.49 -15.33 -7.20
N GLY A 191 -2.55 -14.03 -7.47
CA GLY A 191 -2.20 -13.45 -8.77
C GLY A 191 -3.36 -13.31 -9.76
N ASN A 192 -4.61 -13.55 -9.35
CA ASN A 192 -5.80 -13.45 -10.19
C ASN A 192 -6.57 -12.14 -9.87
N ALA A 193 -6.01 -10.99 -10.18
CA ALA A 193 -6.56 -9.71 -9.76
C ALA A 193 -7.96 -9.46 -10.35
N ALA A 194 -8.18 -9.71 -11.64
CA ALA A 194 -9.48 -9.49 -12.27
C ALA A 194 -10.59 -10.28 -11.58
N THR A 195 -10.42 -11.60 -11.42
CA THR A 195 -11.37 -12.46 -10.73
C THR A 195 -11.55 -12.07 -9.26
N ALA A 196 -10.45 -11.64 -8.60
CA ALA A 196 -10.51 -11.22 -7.21
C ALA A 196 -11.41 -9.99 -7.03
N PHE A 197 -11.26 -8.97 -7.90
CA PHE A 197 -12.11 -7.79 -7.88
C PHE A 197 -13.56 -8.10 -8.22
N THR A 198 -13.83 -8.84 -9.31
CA THR A 198 -15.20 -9.15 -9.72
C THR A 198 -15.93 -9.95 -8.65
N THR A 199 -15.29 -10.95 -8.03
CA THR A 199 -15.88 -11.72 -6.91
C THR A 199 -16.19 -10.83 -5.69
N ALA A 200 -15.28 -9.91 -5.34
CA ALA A 200 -15.53 -9.00 -4.22
C ALA A 200 -16.69 -8.03 -4.51
N ILE A 201 -16.76 -7.48 -5.73
CA ILE A 201 -17.84 -6.61 -6.20
C ILE A 201 -19.19 -7.36 -6.15
N GLU A 202 -19.24 -8.58 -6.68
CA GLU A 202 -20.46 -9.41 -6.64
C GLU A 202 -20.95 -9.65 -5.21
N LYS A 203 -20.06 -9.98 -4.29
CA LYS A 203 -20.40 -10.18 -2.87
C LYS A 203 -20.88 -8.90 -2.20
N CYS A 204 -20.23 -7.78 -2.47
CA CYS A 204 -20.67 -6.47 -2.00
C CYS A 204 -22.07 -6.16 -2.55
N GLY A 205 -22.30 -6.33 -3.84
CA GLY A 205 -23.59 -6.09 -4.47
C GLY A 205 -24.69 -7.00 -3.92
N GLN A 206 -24.40 -8.27 -3.62
CA GLN A 206 -25.37 -9.19 -2.99
C GLN A 206 -25.77 -8.70 -1.58
N LEU A 207 -24.81 -8.29 -0.76
CA LEU A 207 -25.09 -7.72 0.55
C LEU A 207 -25.89 -6.42 0.47
N LEU A 208 -25.55 -5.55 -0.49
CA LEU A 208 -26.32 -4.32 -0.69
C LEU A 208 -27.74 -4.59 -1.14
N ALA A 209 -27.95 -5.47 -2.10
CA ALA A 209 -29.28 -5.80 -2.63
C ALA A 209 -30.24 -6.35 -1.56
N GLU A 210 -29.72 -6.98 -0.49
CA GLU A 210 -30.53 -7.48 0.63
C GLU A 210 -31.15 -6.35 1.45
N TYR A 211 -30.42 -5.23 1.66
CA TYR A 211 -30.83 -4.13 2.53
C TYR A 211 -31.23 -2.88 1.75
N PHE A 212 -30.76 -2.73 0.52
CA PHE A 212 -30.97 -1.59 -0.35
C PHE A 212 -31.46 -2.05 -1.72
N PRO A 213 -32.71 -2.51 -1.85
CA PRO A 213 -33.27 -2.99 -3.11
C PRO A 213 -33.38 -1.85 -4.12
N PRO A 214 -33.32 -2.14 -5.44
CA PRO A 214 -33.37 -1.12 -6.47
C PRO A 214 -34.72 -0.40 -6.50
N HIS A 215 -34.70 0.90 -6.79
CA HIS A 215 -35.87 1.73 -7.05
C HIS A 215 -36.09 1.93 -8.56
N GLU A 216 -37.28 2.43 -8.97
CA GLU A 216 -37.59 2.72 -10.38
C GLU A 216 -36.66 3.82 -10.95
N GLU A 217 -36.27 4.80 -10.16
CA GLU A 217 -35.29 5.82 -10.49
C GLU A 217 -34.02 5.56 -9.67
N ASN A 218 -33.02 4.93 -10.26
CA ASN A 218 -31.71 4.68 -9.68
C ASN A 218 -30.61 5.30 -10.58
N PRO A 219 -30.33 6.61 -10.44
CA PRO A 219 -29.26 7.22 -11.22
C PRO A 219 -27.90 6.68 -10.76
N ASN A 220 -27.02 6.39 -11.72
CA ASN A 220 -25.63 6.07 -11.41
C ASN A 220 -24.93 7.37 -10.92
N GLU A 221 -24.59 7.42 -9.64
CA GLU A 221 -24.03 8.59 -8.99
C GLU A 221 -22.48 8.60 -9.03
N LEU A 222 -21.88 7.41 -9.15
CA LEU A 222 -20.41 7.25 -9.17
C LEU A 222 -19.92 6.65 -10.49
N PRO A 223 -18.70 6.96 -10.92
CA PRO A 223 -18.14 6.35 -12.12
C PRO A 223 -17.82 4.87 -11.89
N ASP A 224 -18.41 3.98 -12.69
CA ASP A 224 -18.10 2.57 -12.65
C ASP A 224 -16.67 2.25 -13.01
N GLY A 225 -16.10 1.25 -12.32
CA GLY A 225 -14.84 0.64 -12.68
C GLY A 225 -13.71 0.86 -11.69
N LEU A 226 -12.55 0.34 -12.05
CA LEU A 226 -11.36 0.40 -11.21
C LEU A 226 -10.59 1.70 -11.43
N VAL A 227 -10.49 2.51 -10.40
CA VAL A 227 -9.68 3.73 -10.39
C VAL A 227 -8.29 3.42 -9.83
N ILE A 228 -7.25 3.79 -10.58
CA ILE A 228 -5.87 3.70 -10.10
C ILE A 228 -5.45 5.07 -9.61
N LEU A 229 -5.18 5.15 -8.32
CA LEU A 229 -4.75 6.37 -7.68
C LEU A 229 -3.25 6.59 -7.89
N GLU A 230 -2.89 7.82 -8.20
CA GLU A 230 -1.50 8.24 -8.19
C GLU A 230 -0.93 8.26 -6.77
N ASP A 231 0.40 8.15 -6.67
CA ASP A 231 1.08 8.20 -5.39
C ASP A 231 0.72 9.50 -4.66
N ALA A 232 0.54 9.43 -3.36
CA ALA A 232 0.14 10.57 -2.56
C ALA A 232 1.18 11.70 -2.69
N GLU A 233 0.82 12.75 -3.39
CA GLU A 233 1.55 14.02 -3.33
C GLU A 233 1.23 14.72 -2.00
N TRP A 234 2.21 14.72 -1.08
CA TRP A 234 2.18 15.46 0.18
C TRP A 234 3.39 16.36 0.31
#